data_8a2b4fbd5ed64f2775de311657431c34
#
_entry.id   8a2b4fbd5ed64f2775de311657431c34
#
_cell.length_a   1.000
_cell.length_b   1.000
_cell.length_c   1.000
_cell.angle_alpha   90.00
_cell.angle_beta   90.00
_cell.angle_gamma   90.00
#
_symmetry.space_group_name_H-M   'P 1'
#
loop_
_entity.id
_entity.type
_entity.pdbx_description
1 polymer ?
#
loop_
_entity_poly.entity_id
_entity_poly.type
_entity_poly.pdbx_seq_one_letter_code
_entity_poly.pdbx_strand_id
1 'polypeptide(L)'
;ADLVVQFGWRDGKPNGVYAYDPVDDDVHLVDDYTFSVSGDTISAVIALSDLKLTEGQEVRYSAFQEGASDGWAVDFVESASLTLSGPVSPAASVNDPADMADSSGDIKNISAVVKGDNLHLSMTVHGIAAPSVDDTPEGMKNRYYYHWLFDTDNDIATGFKNDAYEGNPTGLAKPIGAD
;
A
#
# COMPACT_ATOMS: atom_id res chain seq x y z
N ALA A 1 12.38 -1.75 2.97
CA ALA A 1 11.71 -1.79 1.68
C ALA A 1 12.56 -1.10 0.69
N ASP A 2 12.74 -1.75 -0.40
CA ASP A 2 13.36 -1.13 -1.55
C ASP A 2 12.40 -0.20 -2.23
N LEU A 3 11.11 -0.44 -2.05
CA LEU A 3 10.08 0.32 -2.71
C LEU A 3 8.82 0.43 -1.86
N VAL A 4 8.37 1.66 -1.67
CA VAL A 4 7.07 1.97 -1.05
C VAL A 4 6.23 2.74 -2.05
N VAL A 5 5.05 2.23 -2.37
CA VAL A 5 4.08 2.92 -3.21
C VAL A 5 2.96 3.47 -2.33
N GLN A 6 2.79 4.77 -2.31
CA GLN A 6 1.80 5.45 -1.49
C GLN A 6 0.71 6.07 -2.35
N PHE A 7 -0.53 5.80 -1.98
CA PHE A 7 -1.71 6.47 -2.50
C PHE A 7 -2.34 7.31 -1.39
N GLY A 8 -2.29 8.62 -1.54
CA GLY A 8 -2.96 9.54 -0.64
C GLY A 8 -4.40 9.81 -1.10
N TRP A 9 -5.32 9.86 -0.14
CA TRP A 9 -6.69 10.30 -0.36
C TRP A 9 -7.04 11.37 0.66
N ARG A 10 -7.36 12.54 0.17
CA ARG A 10 -7.69 13.69 1.00
C ARG A 10 -8.88 14.42 0.44
N ASP A 11 -9.85 14.73 1.31
CA ASP A 11 -11.03 15.52 0.96
C ASP A 11 -11.80 14.94 -0.26
N GLY A 12 -11.92 13.61 -0.31
CA GLY A 12 -12.62 12.93 -1.40
C GLY A 12 -11.88 12.93 -2.74
N LYS A 13 -10.58 13.23 -2.76
CA LYS A 13 -9.76 13.29 -3.98
C LYS A 13 -8.43 12.54 -3.80
N PRO A 14 -7.94 11.92 -4.86
CA PRO A 14 -6.59 11.36 -4.84
C PRO A 14 -5.56 12.47 -4.65
N ASN A 15 -4.55 12.21 -3.83
CA ASN A 15 -3.46 13.14 -3.50
C ASN A 15 -2.15 12.77 -4.20
N GLY A 16 -2.22 12.06 -5.30
CA GLY A 16 -1.07 11.61 -6.06
C GLY A 16 -0.63 10.18 -5.70
N VAL A 17 0.22 9.63 -6.54
CA VAL A 17 0.91 8.36 -6.34
C VAL A 17 2.39 8.64 -6.23
N TYR A 18 2.99 8.18 -5.15
CA TYR A 18 4.41 8.37 -4.89
C TYR A 18 5.07 7.02 -4.78
N ALA A 19 6.18 6.85 -5.46
CA ALA A 19 7.10 5.76 -5.21
C ALA A 19 8.30 6.30 -4.44
N TYR A 20 8.64 5.65 -3.35
CA TYR A 20 9.78 5.98 -2.51
C TYR A 20 10.77 4.83 -2.52
N ASP A 21 11.99 5.14 -2.91
CA ASP A 21 13.13 4.25 -2.81
C ASP A 21 13.92 4.63 -1.54
N PRO A 22 13.77 3.88 -0.45
CA PRO A 22 14.45 4.21 0.80
C PRO A 22 15.95 3.95 0.77
N VAL A 23 16.44 3.15 -0.18
CA VAL A 23 17.87 2.89 -0.35
C VAL A 23 18.57 4.13 -0.92
N ASP A 24 17.95 4.73 -1.92
CA ASP A 24 18.47 5.94 -2.57
C ASP A 24 17.96 7.23 -1.88
N ASP A 25 17.09 7.13 -0.89
CA ASP A 25 16.39 8.25 -0.23
C ASP A 25 15.71 9.17 -1.25
N ASP A 26 15.10 8.58 -2.27
CA ASP A 26 14.47 9.26 -3.40
C ASP A 26 12.96 9.05 -3.39
N VAL A 27 12.24 10.15 -3.50
CA VAL A 27 10.77 10.16 -3.67
C VAL A 27 10.47 10.74 -5.03
N HIS A 28 9.82 9.96 -5.88
CA HIS A 28 9.35 10.44 -7.16
C HIS A 28 7.84 10.29 -7.30
N LEU A 29 7.25 11.24 -7.99
CA LEU A 29 5.85 11.16 -8.40
C LEU A 29 5.76 10.18 -9.58
N VAL A 30 4.83 9.25 -9.49
CA VAL A 30 4.49 8.37 -10.63
C VAL A 30 3.53 9.13 -11.53
N ASP A 31 3.92 9.39 -12.76
CA ASP A 31 3.15 10.20 -13.70
C ASP A 31 2.12 9.38 -14.50
N ASP A 32 2.43 8.12 -14.80
CA ASP A 32 1.55 7.24 -15.60
C ASP A 32 0.97 6.13 -14.72
N TYR A 33 -0.15 6.42 -14.11
CA TYR A 33 -0.88 5.46 -13.31
C TYR A 33 -2.39 5.60 -13.48
N THR A 34 -3.10 4.51 -13.23
CA THR A 34 -4.54 4.53 -13.04
C THR A 34 -4.84 4.24 -11.58
N PHE A 35 -5.65 5.09 -10.96
CA PHE A 35 -6.10 4.93 -9.58
C PHE A 35 -7.61 5.06 -9.52
N SER A 36 -8.26 4.15 -8.84
CA SER A 36 -9.72 4.16 -8.67
C SER A 36 -10.14 3.71 -7.29
N VAL A 37 -11.24 4.28 -6.83
CA VAL A 37 -11.93 3.87 -5.60
C VAL A 37 -13.36 3.49 -5.97
N SER A 38 -13.79 2.33 -5.54
CA SER A 38 -15.15 1.84 -5.80
C SER A 38 -15.65 1.00 -4.64
N GLY A 39 -16.64 1.51 -3.91
CA GLY A 39 -17.20 0.86 -2.73
C GLY A 39 -16.17 0.69 -1.62
N ASP A 40 -15.79 -0.53 -1.35
CA ASP A 40 -14.82 -0.92 -0.34
C ASP A 40 -13.39 -1.12 -0.89
N THR A 41 -13.17 -0.87 -2.17
CA THR A 41 -11.94 -1.26 -2.86
C THR A 41 -11.22 -0.07 -3.48
N ILE A 42 -9.90 -0.06 -3.26
CA ILE A 42 -8.93 0.81 -3.90
C ILE A 42 -8.15 -0.03 -4.90
N SER A 43 -7.95 0.49 -6.11
CA SER A 43 -7.18 -0.18 -7.15
C SER A 43 -6.23 0.77 -7.85
N ALA A 44 -5.06 0.28 -8.20
CA ALA A 44 -4.06 1.01 -8.95
C ALA A 44 -3.42 0.14 -10.03
N VAL A 45 -3.04 0.77 -11.13
CA VAL A 45 -2.24 0.15 -12.19
C VAL A 45 -1.05 1.06 -12.45
N ILE A 46 0.14 0.49 -12.36
CA ILE A 46 1.40 1.22 -12.49
C ILE A 46 2.34 0.40 -13.38
N ALA A 47 3.07 1.05 -14.26
CA ALA A 47 4.08 0.38 -15.06
C ALA A 47 5.21 -0.16 -14.17
N LEU A 48 5.68 -1.39 -14.43
CA LEU A 48 6.80 -1.98 -13.69
C LEU A 48 8.06 -1.11 -13.78
N SER A 49 8.29 -0.49 -14.95
CA SER A 49 9.43 0.39 -15.18
C SER A 49 9.45 1.60 -14.25
N ASP A 50 8.27 2.16 -13.94
CA ASP A 50 8.16 3.33 -13.07
C ASP A 50 8.44 2.97 -11.59
N LEU A 51 8.32 1.70 -11.27
CA LEU A 51 8.64 1.13 -9.97
C LEU A 51 10.05 0.51 -9.92
N LYS A 52 10.85 0.64 -10.99
CA LYS A 52 12.15 -0.03 -11.14
C LYS A 52 12.09 -1.56 -10.98
N LEU A 53 10.91 -2.15 -11.16
CA LEU A 53 10.69 -3.58 -11.12
C LEU A 53 10.89 -4.21 -12.50
N THR A 54 11.36 -5.45 -12.54
CA THR A 54 11.65 -6.16 -13.79
C THR A 54 10.88 -7.46 -13.92
N GLU A 55 10.52 -7.81 -15.15
CA GLU A 55 9.91 -9.11 -15.44
C GLU A 55 10.80 -10.26 -14.98
N GLY A 56 10.17 -11.27 -14.36
CA GLY A 56 10.86 -12.47 -13.84
C GLY A 56 11.39 -12.33 -12.42
N GLN A 57 11.37 -11.14 -11.85
CA GLN A 57 11.76 -10.89 -10.47
C GLN A 57 10.73 -11.52 -9.52
N GLU A 58 11.21 -12.11 -8.43
CA GLU A 58 10.39 -12.51 -7.30
C GLU A 58 10.50 -11.44 -6.22
N VAL A 59 9.35 -10.91 -5.80
CA VAL A 59 9.27 -9.90 -4.76
C VAL A 59 8.34 -10.37 -3.65
N ARG A 60 8.60 -9.95 -2.43
CA ARG A 60 7.60 -9.97 -1.37
C ARG A 60 6.91 -8.63 -1.31
N TYR A 61 5.62 -8.65 -1.06
CA TYR A 61 4.87 -7.43 -0.84
C TYR A 61 3.95 -7.56 0.36
N SER A 62 3.64 -6.43 0.91
CA SER A 62 2.71 -6.23 2.00
C SER A 62 2.02 -4.90 1.81
N ALA A 63 1.10 -4.55 2.69
CA ALA A 63 0.46 -3.26 2.68
C ALA A 63 0.14 -2.79 4.08
N PHE A 64 -0.01 -1.49 4.21
CA PHE A 64 -0.63 -0.90 5.38
C PHE A 64 -1.50 0.30 4.98
N GLN A 65 -2.47 0.58 5.80
CA GLN A 65 -3.29 1.76 5.72
C GLN A 65 -3.03 2.62 6.95
N GLU A 66 -2.92 3.92 6.77
CA GLU A 66 -2.84 4.86 7.88
C GLU A 66 -3.80 6.02 7.70
N GLY A 67 -4.23 6.58 8.82
CA GLY A 67 -5.23 7.62 8.87
C GLY A 67 -6.58 7.07 9.30
N ALA A 68 -7.46 7.98 9.65
CA ALA A 68 -8.83 7.66 10.06
C ALA A 68 -9.71 8.90 9.97
N SER A 69 -11.02 8.69 10.13
CA SER A 69 -12.02 9.76 10.20
C SER A 69 -11.91 10.59 11.49
N ASP A 70 -11.44 9.99 12.58
CA ASP A 70 -11.41 10.61 13.92
C ASP A 70 -10.08 10.40 14.64
N GLY A 71 -8.98 10.66 13.95
CA GLY A 71 -7.66 10.53 14.54
C GLY A 71 -6.66 9.87 13.60
N TRP A 72 -5.70 9.18 14.17
CA TRP A 72 -4.68 8.46 13.43
C TRP A 72 -4.65 7.00 13.87
N ALA A 73 -4.86 6.10 12.93
CA ALA A 73 -4.79 4.67 13.13
C ALA A 73 -3.95 4.06 12.00
N VAL A 74 -3.36 2.91 12.25
CA VAL A 74 -2.56 2.18 11.27
C VAL A 74 -2.95 0.71 11.31
N ASP A 75 -3.22 0.16 10.16
CA ASP A 75 -3.53 -1.24 9.95
C ASP A 75 -2.51 -1.88 9.01
N PHE A 76 -2.05 -3.11 9.33
CA PHE A 76 -1.01 -3.80 8.60
C PHE A 76 -1.46 -5.19 8.18
N VAL A 77 -1.10 -5.57 6.96
CA VAL A 77 -1.36 -6.90 6.41
C VAL A 77 -0.07 -7.71 6.32
N GLU A 78 -0.14 -9.01 6.57
CA GLU A 78 0.98 -9.93 6.39
C GLU A 78 1.46 -9.96 4.92
N SER A 79 2.74 -10.30 4.73
CA SER A 79 3.35 -10.32 3.40
C SER A 79 2.97 -11.55 2.58
N ALA A 80 2.98 -11.40 1.26
CA ALA A 80 2.88 -12.46 0.27
C ALA A 80 4.01 -12.36 -0.75
N SER A 81 4.32 -13.48 -1.41
CA SER A 81 5.26 -13.49 -2.54
C SER A 81 4.53 -13.31 -3.87
N LEU A 82 5.14 -12.57 -4.77
CA LEU A 82 4.67 -12.34 -6.12
C LEU A 82 5.84 -12.51 -7.10
N THR A 83 5.66 -13.35 -8.11
CA THR A 83 6.59 -13.43 -9.23
C THR A 83 6.11 -12.52 -10.36
N LEU A 84 6.95 -11.57 -10.76
CA LEU A 84 6.65 -10.61 -11.83
C LEU A 84 6.86 -11.25 -13.20
N SER A 85 6.01 -12.20 -13.61
CA SER A 85 6.26 -13.02 -14.80
C SER A 85 5.08 -13.14 -15.75
N GLY A 86 5.41 -13.21 -17.05
CA GLY A 86 4.51 -13.60 -18.12
C GLY A 86 3.43 -12.58 -18.47
N PRO A 87 2.56 -12.90 -19.45
CA PRO A 87 1.48 -11.99 -19.83
C PRO A 87 0.46 -11.76 -18.71
N VAL A 88 0.32 -12.72 -17.80
CA VAL A 88 -0.46 -12.59 -16.55
C VAL A 88 0.19 -13.48 -15.51
N SER A 89 0.68 -12.89 -14.41
CA SER A 89 1.12 -13.66 -13.24
C SER A 89 -0.07 -14.22 -12.47
N PRO A 90 0.10 -15.30 -11.70
CA PRO A 90 -0.88 -15.64 -10.67
C PRO A 90 -1.07 -14.47 -9.72
N ALA A 91 -2.30 -14.19 -9.33
CA ALA A 91 -2.54 -13.17 -8.32
C ALA A 91 -2.03 -13.65 -6.96
N ALA A 92 -1.22 -12.83 -6.33
CA ALA A 92 -0.90 -13.00 -4.92
C ALA A 92 -1.94 -12.23 -4.09
N SER A 93 -2.47 -12.85 -3.04
CA SER A 93 -3.54 -12.25 -2.22
C SER A 93 -3.38 -12.63 -0.76
N VAL A 94 -3.62 -11.69 0.12
CA VAL A 94 -3.61 -11.88 1.58
C VAL A 94 -4.90 -11.33 2.15
N ASN A 95 -5.52 -12.09 3.05
CA ASN A 95 -6.68 -11.65 3.82
C ASN A 95 -6.23 -11.19 5.20
N ASP A 96 -6.93 -10.20 5.70
CA ASP A 96 -6.76 -9.67 7.04
C ASP A 96 -8.08 -9.72 7.83
N PRO A 97 -8.06 -10.02 9.13
CA PRO A 97 -9.26 -10.03 9.95
C PRO A 97 -9.71 -8.59 10.29
N ALA A 98 -11.00 -8.43 10.60
CA ALA A 98 -11.49 -7.17 11.11
C ALA A 98 -11.03 -6.94 12.55
N ASP A 99 -10.05 -6.07 12.74
CA ASP A 99 -9.46 -5.79 14.05
C ASP A 99 -9.27 -4.29 14.36
N MET A 100 -9.64 -3.41 13.42
CA MET A 100 -9.63 -1.98 13.63
C MET A 100 -11.03 -1.45 13.98
N ALA A 101 -11.06 -0.42 14.82
CA ALA A 101 -12.32 0.23 15.19
C ALA A 101 -12.95 1.03 14.03
N ASP A 102 -12.13 1.65 13.18
CA ASP A 102 -12.57 2.32 11.97
C ASP A 102 -12.52 1.33 10.80
N SER A 103 -13.67 0.82 10.40
CA SER A 103 -13.76 -0.16 9.30
C SER A 103 -13.29 0.38 7.94
N SER A 104 -13.21 1.69 7.76
CA SER A 104 -12.66 2.31 6.54
C SER A 104 -11.14 2.35 6.53
N GLY A 105 -10.50 2.19 7.68
CA GLY A 105 -9.07 1.99 7.84
C GLY A 105 -8.67 0.55 8.08
N ASP A 106 -9.62 -0.37 8.11
CA ASP A 106 -9.47 -1.78 8.44
C ASP A 106 -9.36 -2.60 7.14
N ILE A 107 -8.16 -3.07 6.85
CA ILE A 107 -7.89 -3.81 5.62
C ILE A 107 -8.54 -5.20 5.73
N LYS A 108 -9.18 -5.63 4.66
CA LYS A 108 -9.79 -6.93 4.53
C LYS A 108 -9.01 -7.87 3.62
N ASN A 109 -8.42 -7.30 2.59
CA ASN A 109 -7.67 -8.06 1.59
C ASN A 109 -6.75 -7.15 0.82
N ILE A 110 -5.56 -7.64 0.51
CA ILE A 110 -4.69 -7.06 -0.50
C ILE A 110 -4.45 -8.06 -1.62
N SER A 111 -4.26 -7.56 -2.84
CA SER A 111 -3.97 -8.38 -4.00
C SER A 111 -3.02 -7.66 -4.95
N ALA A 112 -2.10 -8.41 -5.53
CA ALA A 112 -1.20 -7.93 -6.56
C ALA A 112 -1.14 -8.93 -7.72
N VAL A 113 -1.13 -8.42 -8.95
CA VAL A 113 -1.00 -9.23 -10.16
C VAL A 113 -0.29 -8.44 -11.26
N VAL A 114 0.63 -9.07 -11.96
CA VAL A 114 1.24 -8.49 -13.16
C VAL A 114 0.44 -8.88 -14.40
N LYS A 115 0.14 -7.91 -15.25
CA LYS A 115 -0.48 -8.11 -16.57
C LYS A 115 0.28 -7.31 -17.61
N GLY A 116 1.02 -8.00 -18.47
CA GLY A 116 1.97 -7.36 -19.36
C GLY A 116 3.05 -6.62 -18.55
N ASP A 117 3.30 -5.38 -18.90
CA ASP A 117 4.30 -4.53 -18.24
C ASP A 117 3.75 -3.74 -17.04
N ASN A 118 2.54 -4.09 -16.57
CA ASN A 118 1.86 -3.35 -15.51
C ASN A 118 1.61 -4.21 -14.27
N LEU A 119 1.87 -3.60 -13.12
CA LEU A 119 1.47 -4.08 -11.81
C LEU A 119 0.08 -3.56 -11.47
N HIS A 120 -0.83 -4.46 -11.20
CA HIS A 120 -2.17 -4.17 -10.71
C HIS A 120 -2.22 -4.44 -9.23
N LEU A 121 -2.48 -3.42 -8.45
CA LEU A 121 -2.63 -3.46 -7.00
C LEU A 121 -4.08 -3.26 -6.62
N SER A 122 -4.53 -3.95 -5.59
CA SER A 122 -5.85 -3.78 -5.01
C SER A 122 -5.78 -3.93 -3.50
N MET A 123 -6.52 -3.10 -2.81
CA MET A 123 -6.76 -3.16 -1.37
C MET A 123 -8.25 -3.02 -1.13
N THR A 124 -8.84 -3.96 -0.41
CA THR A 124 -10.23 -3.91 0.03
C THR A 124 -10.26 -3.69 1.53
N VAL A 125 -11.09 -2.79 2.01
CA VAL A 125 -11.31 -2.54 3.44
C VAL A 125 -12.63 -3.12 3.92
N HIS A 126 -12.81 -3.27 5.22
CA HIS A 126 -14.06 -3.78 5.80
C HIS A 126 -15.22 -2.77 5.74
N GLY A 127 -14.91 -1.48 5.57
CA GLY A 127 -15.88 -0.40 5.43
C GLY A 127 -15.96 0.16 4.01
N ILE A 128 -16.02 1.48 3.92
CA ILE A 128 -16.00 2.22 2.65
C ILE A 128 -14.57 2.72 2.41
N ALA A 129 -14.01 2.39 1.27
CA ALA A 129 -12.68 2.85 0.91
C ALA A 129 -12.67 4.37 0.67
N ALA A 130 -11.64 5.03 1.18
CA ALA A 130 -11.43 6.47 1.01
C ALA A 130 -12.71 7.30 1.21
N PRO A 131 -13.40 7.18 2.34
CA PRO A 131 -14.66 7.88 2.54
C PRO A 131 -14.45 9.38 2.40
N SER A 132 -15.40 10.02 1.70
CA SER A 132 -15.49 11.48 1.71
C SER A 132 -16.05 11.89 3.05
N VAL A 133 -15.27 12.56 3.86
CA VAL A 133 -15.71 13.09 5.14
C VAL A 133 -15.73 14.61 5.04
N ASP A 134 -16.69 15.23 5.73
CA ASP A 134 -16.85 16.69 5.74
C ASP A 134 -15.53 17.40 6.06
N ASP A 135 -15.27 18.42 5.25
CA ASP A 135 -14.10 19.28 5.26
C ASP A 135 -13.94 19.98 6.62
N THR A 136 -13.41 19.28 7.60
CA THR A 136 -13.04 19.94 8.86
C THR A 136 -11.56 20.34 8.77
N PRO A 137 -11.24 21.63 8.92
CA PRO A 137 -9.86 22.13 8.81
C PRO A 137 -8.95 21.67 9.95
N GLU A 138 -9.40 20.83 10.83
CA GLU A 138 -8.67 20.43 12.03
C GLU A 138 -7.78 19.21 11.82
N GLY A 139 -6.57 19.43 11.40
CA GLY A 139 -5.48 18.45 11.54
C GLY A 139 -5.50 17.29 10.57
N MET A 140 -5.20 16.08 11.07
CA MET A 140 -5.02 14.85 10.29
C MET A 140 -6.32 14.06 10.07
N LYS A 141 -7.48 14.62 10.42
CA LYS A 141 -8.78 13.99 10.23
C LYS A 141 -9.09 13.86 8.74
N ASN A 142 -9.80 12.79 8.40
CA ASN A 142 -10.29 12.53 7.04
C ASN A 142 -9.20 12.33 5.98
N ARG A 143 -8.08 11.79 6.39
CA ARG A 143 -6.99 11.41 5.51
C ARG A 143 -6.79 9.92 5.59
N TYR A 144 -6.72 9.31 4.41
CA TYR A 144 -6.42 7.90 4.27
C TYR A 144 -5.23 7.78 3.34
N TYR A 145 -4.20 7.06 3.79
CA TYR A 145 -3.02 6.74 3.01
C TYR A 145 -2.93 5.24 2.90
N TYR A 146 -2.79 4.77 1.68
CA TYR A 146 -2.70 3.35 1.34
C TYR A 146 -1.32 3.09 0.81
N HIS A 147 -0.60 2.17 1.45
CA HIS A 147 0.78 1.89 1.16
C HIS A 147 0.94 0.44 0.77
N TRP A 148 1.69 0.19 -0.30
CA TRP A 148 2.22 -1.12 -0.64
C TRP A 148 3.73 -1.07 -0.48
N LEU A 149 4.27 -2.07 0.21
CA LEU A 149 5.68 -2.25 0.50
C LEU A 149 6.18 -3.42 -0.33
N PHE A 150 7.32 -3.27 -0.98
CA PHE A 150 7.94 -4.32 -1.77
C PHE A 150 9.35 -4.60 -1.27
N ASP A 151 9.61 -5.85 -0.94
CA ASP A 151 10.91 -6.44 -0.66
C ASP A 151 11.40 -7.03 -1.99
N THR A 152 12.33 -6.37 -2.62
CA THR A 152 12.74 -6.68 -3.98
C THR A 152 13.96 -7.58 -4.06
N ASP A 153 14.72 -7.73 -2.98
CA ASP A 153 15.85 -8.65 -2.87
C ASP A 153 15.57 -9.90 -2.04
N ASN A 154 14.38 -10.01 -1.44
CA ASN A 154 13.96 -11.08 -0.54
C ASN A 154 14.86 -11.20 0.72
N ASP A 155 15.49 -10.10 1.14
CA ASP A 155 16.29 -10.05 2.37
C ASP A 155 15.65 -9.13 3.42
N ILE A 156 14.93 -9.71 4.36
CA ILE A 156 14.27 -8.98 5.45
C ILE A 156 15.24 -8.20 6.37
N ALA A 157 16.54 -8.39 6.20
CA ALA A 157 17.55 -7.66 6.98
C ALA A 157 17.93 -6.33 6.36
N THR A 158 17.62 -6.12 5.08
CA THR A 158 17.89 -4.91 4.33
C THR A 158 16.67 -4.00 4.23
N GLY A 159 16.83 -2.81 3.71
CA GLY A 159 15.76 -1.87 3.41
C GLY A 159 15.04 -1.22 4.58
N PHE A 160 13.90 -0.62 4.29
CA PHE A 160 13.07 0.10 5.24
C PHE A 160 12.46 -0.87 6.27
N LYS A 161 12.78 -0.67 7.53
CA LYS A 161 12.19 -1.41 8.65
C LYS A 161 11.06 -0.61 9.25
N ASN A 162 9.91 -1.22 9.31
CA ASN A 162 8.68 -0.59 9.78
C ASN A 162 8.63 -0.37 11.31
N ASP A 163 9.69 -0.71 12.03
CA ASP A 163 9.87 -0.42 13.44
C ASP A 163 10.07 1.07 13.75
N ALA A 164 10.27 1.91 12.70
CA ALA A 164 10.37 3.36 12.84
C ALA A 164 9.01 4.09 12.93
N TYR A 165 7.88 3.44 12.75
CA TYR A 165 6.59 4.03 13.08
C TYR A 165 6.42 4.06 14.61
N GLU A 166 7.03 5.07 15.22
CA GLU A 166 6.78 5.40 16.62
C GLU A 166 5.27 5.63 16.80
N GLY A 167 4.65 4.76 17.58
CA GLY A 167 3.24 4.87 17.91
C GLY A 167 2.32 3.92 17.17
N ASN A 168 2.84 2.84 16.57
CA ASN A 168 1.99 1.75 16.10
C ASN A 168 1.15 1.21 17.28
N PRO A 169 -0.16 1.54 17.34
CA PRO A 169 -0.98 1.18 18.50
C PRO A 169 -1.26 -0.32 18.55
N THR A 170 -1.02 -1.05 17.47
CA THR A 170 -1.35 -2.48 17.39
C THR A 170 -0.18 -3.37 17.83
N GLY A 171 1.04 -2.87 17.90
CA GLY A 171 2.24 -3.69 18.19
C GLY A 171 2.46 -4.81 17.18
N LEU A 172 1.68 -4.87 16.11
CA LEU A 172 1.66 -5.90 15.08
C LEU A 172 2.59 -5.61 13.91
N ALA A 173 3.34 -4.52 13.96
CA ALA A 173 4.43 -4.32 13.03
C ALA A 173 5.49 -5.40 13.28
N LYS A 174 5.25 -6.60 12.81
CA LYS A 174 6.36 -7.47 12.46
C LYS A 174 7.18 -6.67 11.46
N PRO A 175 8.50 -6.56 11.65
CA PRO A 175 9.35 -5.96 10.64
C PRO A 175 9.14 -6.75 9.36
N ILE A 176 8.32 -6.21 8.49
CA ILE A 176 8.37 -6.59 7.12
C ILE A 176 9.64 -5.89 6.68
N GLY A 177 10.72 -6.64 6.54
CA GLY A 177 11.80 -6.17 5.73
C GLY A 177 11.15 -5.97 4.38
N ALA A 178 10.60 -4.81 4.20
CA ALA A 178 10.30 -4.31 2.91
C ALA A 178 11.59 -3.64 2.51
N ASP A 179 12.29 -4.22 1.62
CA ASP A 179 13.46 -3.64 0.99
C ASP A 179 13.07 -2.80 -0.17
#